data_0c4f248bb49eeea7b501c4483e78b692
#
_entry.id   0c4f248bb49eeea7b501c4483e78b692
#
_cell.length_a   1.000
_cell.length_b   1.000
_cell.length_c   1.000
_cell.angle_alpha   90.00
_cell.angle_beta   90.00
_cell.angle_gamma   90.00
#
_symmetry.space_group_name_H-M   'P 1'
#
loop_
_entity.id
_entity.type
_entity.pdbx_description
1 polymer ?
#
loop_
_entity_poly.entity_id
_entity_poly.type
_entity_poly.pdbx_seq_one_letter_code
_entity_poly.pdbx_strand_id
1 'polypeptide(L)'
;DVAAVIMETIPATYGFPLPDPGYLEAVKELCVRHGSLYIADEVQTGLMRTGELWGITKHGIEPDILVTGKGISGGLYPIACVLLGQASGAWLDEDGFAHMSTFGGAELGCIAALKCLEITTREETRAGVHYIADTIGAGLAEIAAEHPGFFTGIRQNGVIFGLEFPGPDGAKHVMRELYELGVWAIFSTLDPKVLQYKPGILMTPDLSEELLDRTSMAIARAARAMRTQRKAG
;
A
#
# COMPACT_ATOMS: atom_id res chain seq x y z
N ASP A 1 -15.44 -25.87 8.87
CA ASP A 1 -16.12 -25.20 7.79
C ASP A 1 -15.71 -23.72 7.78
N VAL A 2 -14.97 -23.31 6.75
CA VAL A 2 -14.49 -21.94 6.55
C VAL A 2 -15.28 -21.37 5.37
N ALA A 3 -16.06 -20.30 5.61
CA ALA A 3 -16.87 -19.66 4.58
C ALA A 3 -16.02 -18.83 3.61
N ALA A 4 -15.03 -18.14 4.12
CA ALA A 4 -14.16 -17.27 3.33
C ALA A 4 -12.80 -17.07 4.00
N VAL A 5 -11.78 -16.74 3.19
CA VAL A 5 -10.50 -16.20 3.61
C VAL A 5 -10.41 -14.77 3.11
N ILE A 6 -10.22 -13.81 4.01
CA ILE A 6 -9.96 -12.40 3.66
C ILE A 6 -8.54 -12.03 4.02
N MET A 7 -7.82 -11.42 3.08
CA MET A 7 -6.44 -11.00 3.32
C MET A 7 -6.04 -9.81 2.45
N GLU A 8 -5.17 -8.94 3.00
CA GLU A 8 -4.47 -7.94 2.22
C GLU A 8 -3.47 -8.62 1.28
N THR A 9 -3.39 -8.20 0.03
CA THR A 9 -2.38 -8.70 -0.92
C THR A 9 -0.96 -8.44 -0.40
N ILE A 10 -0.74 -7.29 0.22
CA ILE A 10 0.49 -6.93 0.94
C ILE A 10 0.08 -6.23 2.24
N PRO A 11 0.22 -6.90 3.41
CA PRO A 11 -0.26 -6.36 4.68
C PRO A 11 0.47 -5.09 5.13
N ALA A 12 -0.26 -3.97 5.19
CA ALA A 12 0.32 -2.68 5.49
C ALA A 12 0.73 -2.52 6.96
N THR A 13 -0.11 -2.96 7.90
CA THR A 13 0.15 -2.83 9.34
C THR A 13 1.34 -3.67 9.82
N TYR A 14 1.71 -4.68 9.06
CA TYR A 14 2.89 -5.53 9.27
C TYR A 14 4.15 -5.00 8.56
N GLY A 15 4.12 -3.79 7.99
CA GLY A 15 5.27 -3.20 7.32
C GLY A 15 5.54 -3.74 5.93
N PHE A 16 4.47 -4.07 5.20
CA PHE A 16 4.53 -4.54 3.83
C PHE A 16 5.39 -5.80 3.62
N PRO A 17 5.24 -6.88 4.42
CA PRO A 17 5.86 -8.14 4.07
C PRO A 17 5.36 -8.56 2.69
N LEU A 18 6.29 -8.83 1.78
CA LEU A 18 5.95 -9.33 0.46
C LEU A 18 5.58 -10.81 0.60
N PRO A 19 4.50 -11.28 -0.05
CA PRO A 19 4.15 -12.69 -0.01
C PRO A 19 5.24 -13.52 -0.70
N ASP A 20 5.50 -14.70 -0.15
CA ASP A 20 6.38 -15.66 -0.80
C ASP A 20 5.79 -16.07 -2.17
N PRO A 21 6.64 -16.36 -3.17
CA PRO A 21 6.18 -16.81 -4.48
C PRO A 21 5.25 -18.02 -4.36
N GLY A 22 4.06 -17.94 -4.97
CA GLY A 22 3.06 -19.01 -4.94
C GLY A 22 2.18 -19.06 -3.68
N TYR A 23 2.42 -18.21 -2.67
CA TYR A 23 1.64 -18.24 -1.42
C TYR A 23 0.17 -17.86 -1.65
N LEU A 24 -0.09 -16.73 -2.32
CA LEU A 24 -1.46 -16.26 -2.56
C LEU A 24 -2.22 -17.21 -3.49
N GLU A 25 -1.55 -17.73 -4.50
CA GLU A 25 -2.06 -18.72 -5.44
C GLU A 25 -2.46 -20.01 -4.69
N ALA A 26 -1.61 -20.50 -3.79
CA ALA A 26 -1.92 -21.69 -2.98
C ALA A 26 -3.12 -21.45 -2.04
N VAL A 27 -3.27 -20.25 -1.47
CA VAL A 27 -4.45 -19.90 -0.65
C VAL A 27 -5.71 -19.88 -1.51
N LYS A 28 -5.67 -19.30 -2.72
CA LYS A 28 -6.83 -19.33 -3.64
C LYS A 28 -7.18 -20.76 -4.03
N GLU A 29 -6.21 -21.61 -4.33
CA GLU A 29 -6.45 -23.03 -4.64
C GLU A 29 -7.11 -23.77 -3.48
N LEU A 30 -6.67 -23.52 -2.24
CA LEU A 30 -7.31 -24.09 -1.05
C LEU A 30 -8.76 -23.60 -0.91
N CYS A 31 -9.02 -22.32 -1.13
CA CYS A 31 -10.39 -21.79 -1.11
C CYS A 31 -11.28 -22.52 -2.12
N VAL A 32 -10.84 -22.64 -3.36
CA VAL A 32 -11.58 -23.36 -4.41
C VAL A 32 -11.84 -24.82 -4.03
N ARG A 33 -10.79 -25.53 -3.54
CA ARG A 33 -10.87 -26.94 -3.14
C ARG A 33 -11.88 -27.20 -2.03
N HIS A 34 -12.04 -26.25 -1.10
CA HIS A 34 -12.91 -26.39 0.06
C HIS A 34 -14.24 -25.63 -0.05
N GLY A 35 -14.53 -25.02 -1.21
CA GLY A 35 -15.75 -24.25 -1.42
C GLY A 35 -15.83 -22.97 -0.59
N SER A 36 -14.66 -22.42 -0.18
CA SER A 36 -14.55 -21.15 0.52
C SER A 36 -14.35 -20.01 -0.47
N LEU A 37 -14.77 -18.79 -0.11
CA LEU A 37 -14.52 -17.59 -0.92
C LEU A 37 -13.13 -17.03 -0.63
N TYR A 38 -12.45 -16.54 -1.66
CA TYR A 38 -11.23 -15.72 -1.51
C TYR A 38 -11.58 -14.24 -1.65
N ILE A 39 -11.34 -13.47 -0.59
CA ILE A 39 -11.61 -12.05 -0.54
C ILE A 39 -10.29 -11.28 -0.54
N ALA A 40 -10.02 -10.52 -1.60
CA ALA A 40 -8.84 -9.68 -1.69
C ALA A 40 -9.12 -8.30 -1.07
N ASP A 41 -8.39 -7.95 -0.01
CA ASP A 41 -8.38 -6.60 0.53
C ASP A 41 -7.34 -5.76 -0.21
N GLU A 42 -7.82 -4.97 -1.16
CA GLU A 42 -7.04 -4.06 -2.01
C GLU A 42 -7.12 -2.59 -1.53
N VAL A 43 -7.52 -2.37 -0.29
CA VAL A 43 -7.64 -1.02 0.27
C VAL A 43 -6.29 -0.29 0.32
N GLN A 44 -5.17 -1.01 0.44
CA GLN A 44 -3.82 -0.44 0.45
C GLN A 44 -3.07 -0.66 -0.87
N THR A 45 -3.30 -1.78 -1.54
CA THR A 45 -2.52 -2.27 -2.69
C THR A 45 -3.14 -1.92 -4.04
N GLY A 46 -4.44 -1.62 -4.06
CA GLY A 46 -5.17 -1.24 -5.25
C GLY A 46 -4.80 0.15 -5.81
N LEU A 47 -5.47 0.52 -6.89
CA LEU A 47 -5.37 1.81 -7.56
C LEU A 47 -3.94 2.15 -7.98
N MET A 48 -3.32 1.24 -8.72
CA MET A 48 -1.97 1.38 -9.28
C MET A 48 -0.82 1.43 -8.27
N ARG A 49 -1.06 1.29 -6.96
CA ARG A 49 -0.01 1.32 -5.93
C ARG A 49 1.09 0.28 -6.15
N THR A 50 0.73 -0.88 -6.68
CA THR A 50 1.68 -1.96 -7.00
C THR A 50 2.19 -1.91 -8.45
N GLY A 51 1.73 -0.93 -9.26
CA GLY A 51 1.94 -0.88 -10.70
C GLY A 51 0.82 -1.55 -11.52
N GLU A 52 -0.12 -2.21 -10.85
CA GLU A 52 -1.37 -2.73 -11.42
C GLU A 52 -2.58 -2.09 -10.75
N LEU A 53 -3.74 -2.06 -11.43
CA LEU A 53 -4.96 -1.50 -10.86
C LEU A 53 -5.32 -2.17 -9.53
N TRP A 54 -5.16 -3.49 -9.47
CA TRP A 54 -5.30 -4.29 -8.26
C TRP A 54 -4.03 -5.13 -8.06
N GLY A 55 -3.45 -5.10 -6.87
CA GLY A 55 -2.22 -5.82 -6.57
C GLY A 55 -2.34 -7.33 -6.76
N ILE A 56 -3.52 -7.89 -6.45
CA ILE A 56 -3.79 -9.32 -6.58
C ILE A 56 -3.69 -9.82 -8.03
N THR A 57 -3.92 -8.97 -9.03
CA THR A 57 -3.85 -9.37 -10.44
C THR A 57 -2.44 -9.72 -10.90
N LYS A 58 -1.41 -9.24 -10.20
CA LYS A 58 -0.01 -9.66 -10.45
C LYS A 58 0.24 -11.15 -10.23
N HIS A 59 -0.62 -11.76 -9.43
CA HIS A 59 -0.56 -13.18 -9.07
C HIS A 59 -1.46 -14.05 -9.98
N GLY A 60 -2.08 -13.45 -11.00
CA GLY A 60 -3.02 -14.16 -11.86
C GLY A 60 -4.28 -14.64 -11.15
N ILE A 61 -4.59 -14.07 -9.98
CA ILE A 61 -5.73 -14.45 -9.16
C ILE A 61 -6.93 -13.55 -9.49
N GLU A 62 -8.06 -14.17 -9.79
CA GLU A 62 -9.37 -13.54 -9.77
C GLU A 62 -10.03 -13.85 -8.43
N PRO A 63 -10.18 -12.86 -7.52
CA PRO A 63 -10.82 -13.08 -6.23
C PRO A 63 -12.34 -13.19 -6.39
N ASP A 64 -13.00 -13.89 -5.47
CA ASP A 64 -14.47 -14.00 -5.46
C ASP A 64 -15.11 -12.68 -5.01
N ILE A 65 -14.41 -11.94 -4.17
CA ILE A 65 -14.77 -10.60 -3.69
C ILE A 65 -13.50 -9.74 -3.62
N LEU A 66 -13.60 -8.48 -4.05
CA LEU A 66 -12.52 -7.50 -3.89
C LEU A 66 -13.02 -6.30 -3.11
N VAL A 67 -12.24 -5.90 -2.09
CA VAL A 67 -12.54 -4.73 -1.26
C VAL A 67 -11.57 -3.61 -1.60
N THR A 68 -12.08 -2.41 -1.84
CA THR A 68 -11.27 -1.21 -2.07
C THR A 68 -11.83 0.00 -1.34
N GLY A 69 -10.96 0.97 -1.05
CA GLY A 69 -11.30 2.16 -0.27
C GLY A 69 -10.19 3.19 -0.37
N LYS A 70 -10.03 4.01 0.66
CA LYS A 70 -8.96 5.04 0.74
C LYS A 70 -8.82 5.86 -0.54
N GLY A 71 -7.90 5.46 -1.43
CA GLY A 71 -7.59 6.15 -2.66
C GLY A 71 -8.69 6.19 -3.71
N ILE A 72 -9.75 5.37 -3.58
CA ILE A 72 -10.82 5.27 -4.59
C ILE A 72 -11.55 6.60 -4.85
N SER A 73 -11.54 7.51 -3.90
CA SER A 73 -12.13 8.85 -4.07
C SER A 73 -11.11 9.98 -4.22
N GLY A 74 -9.82 9.65 -4.31
CA GLY A 74 -8.77 10.67 -4.30
C GLY A 74 -8.72 11.52 -3.03
N GLY A 75 -9.38 11.09 -1.95
CA GLY A 75 -9.49 11.82 -0.69
C GLY A 75 -10.59 12.89 -0.67
N LEU A 76 -11.37 13.03 -1.74
CA LEU A 76 -12.42 14.05 -1.87
C LEU A 76 -13.71 13.70 -1.14
N TYR A 77 -14.01 12.41 -1.03
CA TYR A 77 -15.24 11.90 -0.39
C TYR A 77 -14.99 10.57 0.31
N PRO A 78 -15.50 10.34 1.53
CA PRO A 78 -15.35 9.06 2.22
C PRO A 78 -16.22 7.99 1.54
N ILE A 79 -15.59 7.10 0.80
CA ILE A 79 -16.25 5.98 0.12
C ILE A 79 -15.34 4.74 0.14
N ALA A 80 -15.96 3.57 0.23
CA ALA A 80 -15.34 2.28 -0.01
C ALA A 80 -16.26 1.47 -0.94
N CYS A 81 -15.71 0.53 -1.65
CA CYS A 81 -16.43 -0.33 -2.57
C CYS A 81 -16.10 -1.79 -2.30
N VAL A 82 -17.10 -2.65 -2.44
CA VAL A 82 -16.97 -4.10 -2.48
C VAL A 82 -17.41 -4.55 -3.86
N LEU A 83 -16.51 -5.17 -4.60
CA LEU A 83 -16.80 -5.74 -5.90
C LEU A 83 -17.10 -7.23 -5.69
N LEU A 84 -18.27 -7.65 -6.11
CA LEU A 84 -18.72 -9.03 -6.00
C LEU A 84 -18.57 -9.73 -7.35
N GLY A 85 -18.01 -10.94 -7.34
CA GLY A 85 -18.08 -11.82 -8.50
C GLY A 85 -19.51 -12.26 -8.76
N GLN A 86 -19.80 -12.80 -9.94
CA GLN A 86 -21.15 -13.19 -10.32
C GLN A 86 -21.80 -14.16 -9.32
N ALA A 87 -21.06 -15.17 -8.86
CA ALA A 87 -21.59 -16.14 -7.91
C ALA A 87 -21.77 -15.57 -6.49
N SER A 88 -20.82 -14.74 -6.04
CA SER A 88 -20.87 -14.13 -4.70
C SER A 88 -21.87 -12.98 -4.60
N GLY A 89 -22.33 -12.42 -5.74
CA GLY A 89 -23.30 -11.34 -5.82
C GLY A 89 -24.73 -11.77 -6.19
N ALA A 90 -24.97 -13.02 -6.56
CA ALA A 90 -26.25 -13.51 -7.08
C ALA A 90 -27.45 -13.26 -6.13
N TRP A 91 -27.24 -13.27 -4.83
CA TRP A 91 -28.26 -12.99 -3.82
C TRP A 91 -28.85 -11.57 -3.92
N LEU A 92 -28.12 -10.61 -4.49
CA LEU A 92 -28.63 -9.24 -4.73
C LEU A 92 -29.63 -9.20 -5.89
N ASP A 93 -29.54 -10.15 -6.82
CA ASP A 93 -30.53 -10.28 -7.92
C ASP A 93 -31.85 -10.85 -7.41
N GLU A 94 -31.79 -11.65 -6.31
CA GLU A 94 -32.96 -12.25 -5.70
C GLU A 94 -33.71 -11.27 -4.78
N ASP A 95 -32.97 -10.45 -4.02
CA ASP A 95 -33.53 -9.44 -3.11
C ASP A 95 -32.68 -8.17 -3.09
N GLY A 96 -33.10 -7.17 -3.86
CA GLY A 96 -32.45 -5.86 -3.90
C GLY A 96 -32.47 -5.09 -2.56
N PHE A 97 -33.27 -5.51 -1.59
CA PHE A 97 -33.32 -4.94 -0.23
C PHE A 97 -32.47 -5.72 0.79
N ALA A 98 -31.88 -6.85 0.40
CA ALA A 98 -31.04 -7.64 1.31
C ALA A 98 -29.81 -6.86 1.82
N HIS A 99 -29.38 -5.83 1.07
CA HIS A 99 -28.35 -4.90 1.51
C HIS A 99 -28.80 -3.45 1.32
N MET A 100 -29.01 -2.72 2.39
CA MET A 100 -29.36 -1.30 2.36
C MET A 100 -28.36 -0.48 3.17
N SER A 101 -28.01 0.69 2.63
CA SER A 101 -27.21 1.70 3.33
C SER A 101 -27.73 3.09 2.96
N THR A 102 -28.00 3.92 3.96
CA THR A 102 -28.52 5.29 3.75
C THR A 102 -27.59 6.15 2.91
N PHE A 103 -26.27 5.97 3.05
CA PHE A 103 -25.24 6.71 2.33
C PHE A 103 -24.41 5.84 1.38
N GLY A 104 -24.75 4.56 1.26
CA GLY A 104 -24.13 3.66 0.30
C GLY A 104 -24.49 4.10 -1.13
N GLY A 105 -23.49 4.21 -2.00
CA GLY A 105 -23.69 4.69 -3.37
C GLY A 105 -24.05 6.18 -3.46
N ALA A 106 -23.70 7.00 -2.46
CA ALA A 106 -23.89 8.44 -2.53
C ALA A 106 -23.26 9.02 -3.80
N GLU A 107 -24.04 9.79 -4.56
CA GLU A 107 -23.70 10.26 -5.92
C GLU A 107 -22.36 10.98 -5.98
N LEU A 108 -22.07 11.87 -5.01
CA LEU A 108 -20.80 12.60 -4.96
C LEU A 108 -19.61 11.65 -4.76
N GLY A 109 -19.77 10.63 -3.94
CA GLY A 109 -18.75 9.59 -3.74
C GLY A 109 -18.52 8.77 -5.00
N CYS A 110 -19.59 8.39 -5.68
CA CYS A 110 -19.53 7.63 -6.94
C CYS A 110 -18.87 8.46 -8.07
N ILE A 111 -19.21 9.74 -8.19
CA ILE A 111 -18.57 10.64 -9.19
C ILE A 111 -17.07 10.77 -8.89
N ALA A 112 -16.69 10.98 -7.63
CA ALA A 112 -15.29 11.05 -7.24
C ALA A 112 -14.54 9.74 -7.54
N ALA A 113 -15.16 8.59 -7.24
CA ALA A 113 -14.59 7.28 -7.50
C ALA A 113 -14.42 7.01 -9.01
N LEU A 114 -15.43 7.32 -9.82
CA LEU A 114 -15.36 7.19 -11.28
C LEU A 114 -14.24 8.05 -11.86
N LYS A 115 -14.11 9.29 -11.40
CA LYS A 115 -13.03 10.18 -11.87
C LYS A 115 -11.66 9.71 -11.42
N CYS A 116 -11.56 9.19 -10.20
CA CYS A 116 -10.33 8.60 -9.70
C CYS A 116 -9.92 7.38 -10.55
N LEU A 117 -10.84 6.47 -10.85
CA LEU A 117 -10.59 5.33 -11.72
C LEU A 117 -10.17 5.76 -13.13
N GLU A 118 -10.89 6.72 -13.74
CA GLU A 118 -10.52 7.27 -15.04
C GLU A 118 -9.06 7.76 -15.09
N ILE A 119 -8.63 8.52 -14.08
CA ILE A 119 -7.26 9.04 -14.01
C ILE A 119 -6.26 7.92 -13.74
N THR A 120 -6.59 7.04 -12.81
CA THR A 120 -5.69 5.96 -12.36
C THR A 120 -5.42 4.94 -13.46
N THR A 121 -6.41 4.69 -14.34
CA THR A 121 -6.28 3.70 -15.43
C THR A 121 -5.67 4.25 -16.71
N ARG A 122 -5.31 5.51 -16.78
CA ARG A 122 -4.64 6.09 -17.94
C ARG A 122 -3.25 5.48 -18.15
N GLU A 123 -2.85 5.35 -19.40
CA GLU A 123 -1.50 4.86 -19.74
C GLU A 123 -0.39 5.75 -19.19
N GLU A 124 -0.58 7.08 -19.25
CA GLU A 124 0.36 8.02 -18.67
C GLU A 124 0.49 7.86 -17.14
N THR A 125 -0.59 7.52 -16.43
CA THR A 125 -0.54 7.25 -14.98
C THR A 125 0.24 5.96 -14.70
N ARG A 126 -0.01 4.91 -15.48
CA ARG A 126 0.72 3.64 -15.38
C ARG A 126 2.23 3.85 -15.60
N ALA A 127 2.59 4.53 -16.67
CA ALA A 127 3.98 4.85 -16.97
C ALA A 127 4.63 5.71 -15.87
N GLY A 128 3.88 6.70 -15.34
CA GLY A 128 4.32 7.53 -14.22
C GLY A 128 4.56 6.74 -12.94
N VAL A 129 3.70 5.78 -12.61
CA VAL A 129 3.88 4.90 -11.44
C VAL A 129 5.14 4.06 -11.56
N HIS A 130 5.43 3.49 -12.74
CA HIS A 130 6.67 2.73 -12.95
C HIS A 130 7.90 3.64 -12.80
N TYR A 131 7.88 4.83 -13.42
CA TYR A 131 8.95 5.81 -13.26
C TYR A 131 9.20 6.17 -11.78
N ILE A 132 8.15 6.47 -11.02
CA ILE A 132 8.25 6.81 -9.59
C ILE A 132 8.80 5.62 -8.80
N ALA A 133 8.32 4.40 -9.08
CA ALA A 133 8.76 3.19 -8.40
C ALA A 133 10.27 2.95 -8.61
N ASP A 134 10.74 3.08 -9.84
CA ASP A 134 12.15 2.88 -10.21
C ASP A 134 13.04 3.99 -9.62
N THR A 135 12.63 5.26 -9.78
CA THR A 135 13.40 6.41 -9.29
C THR A 135 13.52 6.42 -7.77
N ILE A 136 12.38 6.27 -7.06
CA ILE A 136 12.38 6.25 -5.60
C ILE A 136 13.08 4.99 -5.08
N GLY A 137 12.87 3.84 -5.70
CA GLY A 137 13.53 2.58 -5.31
C GLY A 137 15.05 2.68 -5.43
N ALA A 138 15.57 3.20 -6.54
CA ALA A 138 17.01 3.41 -6.74
C ALA A 138 17.58 4.40 -5.73
N GLY A 139 16.97 5.56 -5.56
CA GLY A 139 17.43 6.57 -4.60
C GLY A 139 17.40 6.07 -3.15
N LEU A 140 16.38 5.32 -2.75
CA LEU A 140 16.34 4.70 -1.42
C LEU A 140 17.44 3.66 -1.23
N ALA A 141 17.79 2.89 -2.27
CA ALA A 141 18.90 1.94 -2.22
C ALA A 141 20.26 2.65 -2.04
N GLU A 142 20.48 3.78 -2.72
CA GLU A 142 21.67 4.62 -2.54
C GLU A 142 21.76 5.16 -1.11
N ILE A 143 20.66 5.71 -0.58
CA ILE A 143 20.58 6.19 0.81
C ILE A 143 20.86 5.06 1.81
N ALA A 144 20.35 3.85 1.55
CA ALA A 144 20.62 2.70 2.41
C ALA A 144 22.10 2.30 2.40
N ALA A 145 22.76 2.37 1.25
CA ALA A 145 24.19 2.10 1.12
C ALA A 145 25.06 3.10 1.88
N GLU A 146 24.64 4.37 2.01
CA GLU A 146 25.32 5.39 2.81
C GLU A 146 25.15 5.19 4.33
N HIS A 147 24.12 4.45 4.75
CA HIS A 147 23.77 4.24 6.15
C HIS A 147 23.68 2.75 6.54
N PRO A 148 24.68 1.91 6.23
CA PRO A 148 24.66 0.48 6.54
C PRO A 148 24.58 0.30 8.07
N GLY A 149 23.71 -0.59 8.53
CA GLY A 149 23.47 -0.83 9.96
C GLY A 149 22.48 0.16 10.63
N PHE A 150 22.02 1.19 9.91
CA PHE A 150 20.89 2.00 10.33
C PHE A 150 19.69 1.87 9.38
N PHE A 151 19.86 2.00 8.08
CA PHE A 151 18.83 1.67 7.10
C PHE A 151 19.10 0.25 6.60
N THR A 152 18.36 -0.72 7.12
CA THR A 152 18.73 -2.15 7.07
C THR A 152 18.05 -2.92 5.96
N GLY A 153 16.98 -2.40 5.38
CA GLY A 153 16.26 -3.08 4.29
C GLY A 153 15.16 -2.26 3.67
N ILE A 154 14.76 -2.65 2.47
CA ILE A 154 13.68 -2.05 1.71
C ILE A 154 12.80 -3.19 1.21
N ARG A 155 11.51 -3.15 1.58
CA ARG A 155 10.45 -3.97 0.97
C ARG A 155 9.78 -3.11 -0.07
N GLN A 156 9.75 -3.54 -1.32
CA GLN A 156 9.15 -2.72 -2.39
C GLN A 156 8.22 -3.54 -3.29
N ASN A 157 7.05 -2.97 -3.58
CA ASN A 157 6.19 -3.42 -4.66
C ASN A 157 5.49 -2.21 -5.31
N GLY A 158 5.89 -1.84 -6.52
CA GLY A 158 5.50 -0.58 -7.15
C GLY A 158 5.91 0.62 -6.28
N VAL A 159 4.95 1.50 -5.95
CA VAL A 159 5.17 2.68 -5.10
C VAL A 159 4.77 2.44 -3.63
N ILE A 160 4.79 1.20 -3.20
CA ILE A 160 4.66 0.80 -1.80
C ILE A 160 6.04 0.40 -1.30
N PHE A 161 6.53 1.08 -0.25
CA PHE A 161 7.82 0.78 0.35
C PHE A 161 7.67 0.57 1.87
N GLY A 162 8.31 -0.48 2.38
CA GLY A 162 8.58 -0.68 3.79
C GLY A 162 10.07 -0.42 4.05
N LEU A 163 10.41 0.66 4.74
CA LEU A 163 11.79 1.01 5.05
C LEU A 163 12.15 0.45 6.42
N GLU A 164 13.15 -0.42 6.50
CA GLU A 164 13.53 -1.15 7.71
C GLU A 164 14.66 -0.46 8.46
N PHE A 165 14.48 -0.34 9.79
CA PHE A 165 15.45 0.27 10.70
C PHE A 165 15.71 -0.63 11.90
N PRO A 166 16.89 -0.52 12.57
CA PRO A 166 17.22 -1.37 13.70
C PRO A 166 16.37 -1.00 14.94
N GLY A 167 15.65 -1.98 15.45
CA GLY A 167 14.85 -1.85 16.67
C GLY A 167 13.55 -1.02 16.48
N PRO A 168 12.68 -1.03 17.50
CA PRO A 168 11.34 -0.45 17.39
C PRO A 168 11.33 1.08 17.30
N ASP A 169 12.42 1.74 17.68
CA ASP A 169 12.49 3.21 17.69
C ASP A 169 13.13 3.79 16.43
N GLY A 170 13.78 2.96 15.61
CA GLY A 170 14.44 3.43 14.38
C GLY A 170 13.47 4.10 13.42
N ALA A 171 12.37 3.45 13.10
CA ALA A 171 11.35 3.99 12.21
C ALA A 171 10.69 5.26 12.78
N LYS A 172 10.48 5.34 14.10
CA LYS A 172 9.92 6.54 14.77
C LYS A 172 10.83 7.73 14.70
N HIS A 173 12.15 7.53 14.86
CA HIS A 173 13.12 8.60 14.71
C HIS A 173 13.13 9.16 13.28
N VAL A 174 13.15 8.27 12.28
CA VAL A 174 13.08 8.70 10.89
C VAL A 174 11.75 9.38 10.57
N MET A 175 10.63 8.85 11.05
CA MET A 175 9.30 9.47 10.90
C MET A 175 9.29 10.91 11.42
N ARG A 176 9.88 11.16 12.62
CA ARG A 176 9.96 12.49 13.21
C ARG A 176 10.80 13.44 12.36
N GLU A 177 11.96 13.00 11.91
CA GLU A 177 12.85 13.84 11.09
C GLU A 177 12.21 14.13 9.71
N LEU A 178 11.51 13.16 9.12
CA LEU A 178 10.73 13.38 7.90
C LEU A 178 9.64 14.44 8.10
N TYR A 179 8.89 14.36 9.21
CA TYR A 179 7.86 15.33 9.54
C TYR A 179 8.41 16.76 9.65
N GLU A 180 9.55 16.93 10.32
CA GLU A 180 10.25 18.23 10.43
C GLU A 180 10.72 18.76 9.07
N LEU A 181 10.96 17.87 8.11
CA LEU A 181 11.31 18.20 6.74
C LEU A 181 10.10 18.27 5.79
N GLY A 182 8.87 18.24 6.32
CA GLY A 182 7.64 18.37 5.54
C GLY A 182 7.25 17.10 4.77
N VAL A 183 7.73 15.93 5.18
CA VAL A 183 7.37 14.63 4.59
C VAL A 183 6.57 13.82 5.61
N TRP A 184 5.35 13.44 5.24
CA TRP A 184 4.51 12.60 6.08
C TRP A 184 4.71 11.13 5.76
N ALA A 185 5.17 10.38 6.75
CA ALA A 185 5.26 8.92 6.72
C ALA A 185 4.86 8.37 8.09
N ILE A 186 4.57 7.07 8.20
CA ILE A 186 4.07 6.46 9.44
C ILE A 186 4.78 5.12 9.67
N PHE A 187 5.15 4.82 10.93
CA PHE A 187 5.65 3.50 11.28
C PHE A 187 4.53 2.45 11.25
N SER A 188 4.90 1.20 11.03
CA SER A 188 3.95 0.08 11.03
C SER A 188 3.60 -0.34 12.44
N THR A 189 2.30 -0.50 12.74
CA THR A 189 1.83 -0.75 14.10
C THR A 189 2.27 -2.12 14.62
N LEU A 190 2.29 -3.14 13.76
CA LEU A 190 2.62 -4.53 14.11
C LEU A 190 4.08 -4.90 13.78
N ASP A 191 4.79 -4.04 13.05
CA ASP A 191 6.24 -4.13 12.87
C ASP A 191 6.86 -2.73 13.00
N PRO A 192 7.02 -2.20 14.23
CA PRO A 192 7.41 -0.80 14.46
C PRO A 192 8.84 -0.46 14.02
N LYS A 193 9.62 -1.45 13.57
CA LYS A 193 10.92 -1.24 12.90
C LYS A 193 10.77 -0.72 11.48
N VAL A 194 9.59 -0.86 10.89
CA VAL A 194 9.34 -0.55 9.49
C VAL A 194 8.53 0.73 9.36
N LEU A 195 9.05 1.66 8.58
CA LEU A 195 8.35 2.86 8.15
C LEU A 195 7.56 2.56 6.88
N GLN A 196 6.26 2.80 6.89
CA GLN A 196 5.43 2.77 5.70
C GLN A 196 5.68 4.02 4.87
N TYR A 197 6.16 3.85 3.64
CA TYR A 197 6.53 4.93 2.75
C TYR A 197 5.80 4.75 1.42
N LYS A 198 4.88 5.66 1.12
CA LYS A 198 3.92 5.54 0.02
C LYS A 198 3.84 6.85 -0.77
N PRO A 199 4.78 7.10 -1.69
CA PRO A 199 4.74 8.26 -2.58
C PRO A 199 3.41 8.36 -3.35
N GLY A 200 3.02 9.57 -3.73
CA GLY A 200 1.84 9.78 -4.58
C GLY A 200 2.04 9.17 -5.97
N ILE A 201 1.00 8.57 -6.54
CA ILE A 201 1.06 7.95 -7.88
C ILE A 201 1.15 8.94 -9.04
N LEU A 202 0.93 10.23 -8.77
CA LEU A 202 0.99 11.33 -9.75
C LEU A 202 2.13 12.31 -9.44
N MET A 203 3.18 11.86 -8.74
CA MET A 203 4.34 12.71 -8.46
C MET A 203 5.09 13.06 -9.75
N THR A 204 5.54 14.31 -9.81
CA THR A 204 6.45 14.74 -10.89
C THR A 204 7.88 14.31 -10.60
N PRO A 205 8.77 14.29 -11.62
CA PRO A 205 10.21 14.05 -11.41
C PRO A 205 10.82 14.94 -10.32
N ASP A 206 10.58 16.26 -10.39
CA ASP A 206 11.12 17.23 -9.42
C ASP A 206 10.66 16.92 -7.98
N LEU A 207 9.39 16.52 -7.79
CA LEU A 207 8.88 16.12 -6.48
C LEU A 207 9.50 14.79 -6.00
N SER A 208 9.84 13.90 -6.92
CA SER A 208 10.51 12.64 -6.58
C SER A 208 11.95 12.89 -6.10
N GLU A 209 12.69 13.77 -6.77
CA GLU A 209 14.02 14.19 -6.36
C GLU A 209 13.97 14.91 -5.00
N GLU A 210 13.09 15.90 -4.83
CA GLU A 210 12.91 16.61 -3.57
C GLU A 210 12.57 15.67 -2.42
N LEU A 211 11.71 14.66 -2.66
CA LEU A 211 11.35 13.66 -1.68
C LEU A 211 12.55 12.80 -1.26
N LEU A 212 13.41 12.40 -2.20
CA LEU A 212 14.64 11.64 -1.93
C LEU A 212 15.63 12.48 -1.13
N ASP A 213 15.86 13.75 -1.49
CA ASP A 213 16.75 14.66 -0.77
C ASP A 213 16.31 14.83 0.69
N ARG A 214 15.03 15.08 0.92
CA ARG A 214 14.47 15.21 2.28
C ARG A 214 14.59 13.90 3.06
N THR A 215 14.41 12.77 2.39
CA THR A 215 14.52 11.44 3.00
C THR A 215 15.97 11.13 3.38
N SER A 216 16.94 11.43 2.51
CA SER A 216 18.35 11.31 2.81
C SER A 216 18.73 12.15 4.05
N MET A 217 18.32 13.43 4.09
CA MET A 217 18.56 14.30 5.25
C MET A 217 17.93 13.75 6.54
N ALA A 218 16.69 13.24 6.47
CA ALA A 218 16.00 12.69 7.63
C ALA A 218 16.73 11.46 8.19
N ILE A 219 17.11 10.54 7.32
CA ILE A 219 17.85 9.31 7.69
C ILE A 219 19.22 9.66 8.29
N ALA A 220 19.95 10.60 7.69
CA ALA A 220 21.23 11.05 8.21
C ALA A 220 21.13 11.69 9.61
N ARG A 221 20.08 12.50 9.86
CA ARG A 221 19.82 13.10 11.18
C ARG A 221 19.47 12.04 12.21
N ALA A 222 18.53 11.14 11.89
CA ALA A 222 18.11 10.05 12.77
C ALA A 222 19.28 9.11 13.11
N ALA A 223 20.09 8.72 12.12
CA ALA A 223 21.27 7.89 12.33
C ALA A 223 22.31 8.55 13.27
N ARG A 224 22.50 9.87 13.18
CA ARG A 224 23.38 10.62 14.08
C ARG A 224 22.84 10.65 15.50
N ALA A 225 21.55 10.95 15.68
CA ALA A 225 20.91 11.01 16.99
C ALA A 225 21.03 9.67 17.74
N MET A 226 20.74 8.56 17.08
CA MET A 226 20.88 7.23 17.68
C MET A 226 22.31 6.84 18.04
N ARG A 227 23.31 7.26 17.23
CA ARG A 227 24.73 7.04 17.57
C ARG A 227 25.15 7.80 18.83
N THR A 228 24.62 9.00 19.01
CA THR A 228 24.92 9.81 20.21
C THR A 228 24.28 9.21 21.46
N GLN A 229 23.05 8.73 21.39
CA GLN A 229 22.36 8.07 22.50
C GLN A 229 23.09 6.79 22.94
N ARG A 230 23.56 5.96 22.00
CA ARG A 230 24.33 4.73 22.31
C ARG A 230 25.69 4.97 22.95
N LYS A 231 26.27 6.17 22.82
CA LYS A 231 27.54 6.53 23.45
C LYS A 231 27.36 7.15 24.84
N ALA A 232 26.16 7.60 25.18
CA ALA A 232 25.84 8.27 26.44
C ALA A 232 25.21 7.33 27.49
N GLY A 233 24.84 6.13 27.14
CA GLY A 233 24.36 5.06 28.03
C GLY A 233 25.31 3.88 28.04
#